data_30c51e0db851f1151edea9c000818841
#
_entry.id   30c51e0db851f1151edea9c000818841
#
_cell.length_a   1.000
_cell.length_b   1.000
_cell.length_c   1.000
_cell.angle_alpha   90.00
_cell.angle_beta   90.00
_cell.angle_gamma   90.00
#
_symmetry.space_group_name_H-M   'P 1'
#
loop_
_entity.id
_entity.type
_entity.pdbx_description
1 polymer ?
#
loop_
_entity_poly.entity_id
_entity_poly.type
_entity_poly.pdbx_seq_one_letter_code
_entity_poly.pdbx_strand_id
1 'polypeptide(L)'
;IFYHYFSRYMPFLSKDKLNAQLPVLKKKFTTYAAFRETKDINDLNPEFAGKAVETKTVNELRSGIFLSMPKGYEFVPFAIEDQSSVIQDIYISPEGTLVYVGNFRHFVSDMGASLANTGRALYGWDQTGKAFSKAGYLPLSVDIDPRKLEQISAGRLILANNSGDLMSIKIPGLNAGNEVQ
;
A
#
# COMPACT_ATOMS: atom_id res chain seq x y z
N ILE A 1 5.74 -11.63 -12.60
CA ILE A 1 6.22 -10.42 -11.91
C ILE A 1 7.68 -10.60 -11.57
N PHE A 2 8.50 -9.59 -11.91
CA PHE A 2 9.89 -9.47 -11.48
C PHE A 2 10.01 -8.23 -10.61
N TYR A 3 10.89 -8.27 -9.62
CA TYR A 3 11.19 -7.13 -8.77
C TYR A 3 12.69 -6.91 -8.69
N HIS A 4 13.09 -5.69 -8.43
CA HIS A 4 14.50 -5.34 -8.27
C HIS A 4 14.93 -5.63 -6.84
N TYR A 5 15.97 -6.47 -6.69
CA TYR A 5 16.52 -6.83 -5.40
C TYR A 5 18.04 -6.66 -5.43
N PHE A 6 18.56 -5.74 -4.60
CA PHE A 6 19.93 -5.25 -4.66
C PHE A 6 20.28 -4.75 -6.07
N SER A 7 21.15 -5.43 -6.79
CA SER A 7 21.65 -5.02 -8.10
C SER A 7 21.04 -5.78 -9.28
N ARG A 8 19.98 -6.57 -9.07
CA ARG A 8 19.41 -7.42 -10.14
C ARG A 8 17.89 -7.59 -10.02
N TYR A 9 17.27 -7.93 -11.12
CA TYR A 9 15.88 -8.39 -11.13
C TYR A 9 15.79 -9.86 -10.73
N MET A 10 14.71 -10.19 -10.02
CA MET A 10 14.40 -11.56 -9.59
C MET A 10 12.91 -11.86 -9.79
N PRO A 11 12.54 -13.11 -10.12
CA PRO A 11 11.15 -13.52 -10.11
C PRO A 11 10.54 -13.37 -8.71
N PHE A 12 9.32 -12.86 -8.65
CA PHE A 12 8.58 -12.73 -7.38
C PHE A 12 8.17 -14.09 -6.80
N LEU A 13 7.75 -15.01 -7.66
CA LEU A 13 7.40 -16.37 -7.25
C LEU A 13 8.63 -17.22 -7.01
N SER A 14 8.60 -18.06 -6.00
CA SER A 14 9.63 -19.09 -5.80
C SER A 14 9.64 -20.10 -6.95
N LYS A 15 10.77 -20.79 -7.11
CA LYS A 15 10.95 -21.85 -8.14
C LYS A 15 9.79 -22.86 -8.11
N ASP A 16 9.43 -23.35 -6.94
CA ASP A 16 8.42 -24.40 -6.82
C ASP A 16 7.02 -23.91 -7.14
N LYS A 17 6.67 -22.70 -6.71
CA LYS A 17 5.39 -22.06 -7.06
C LYS A 17 5.29 -21.78 -8.55
N LEU A 18 6.37 -21.28 -9.16
CA LEU A 18 6.40 -21.02 -10.59
C LEU A 18 6.33 -22.32 -11.40
N ASN A 19 7.04 -23.36 -10.98
CA ASN A 19 7.01 -24.69 -11.59
C ASN A 19 5.63 -25.38 -11.43
N ALA A 20 4.89 -25.07 -10.37
CA ALA A 20 3.52 -25.54 -10.20
C ALA A 20 2.55 -24.89 -11.19
N GLN A 21 2.70 -23.57 -11.43
CA GLN A 21 1.89 -22.82 -12.38
C GLN A 21 2.29 -23.10 -13.85
N LEU A 22 3.58 -23.28 -14.10
CA LEU A 22 4.15 -23.49 -15.43
C LEU A 22 4.99 -24.77 -15.45
N PRO A 23 4.37 -25.96 -15.55
CA PRO A 23 5.06 -27.24 -15.46
C PRO A 23 6.20 -27.44 -16.49
N VAL A 24 6.14 -26.74 -17.63
CA VAL A 24 7.19 -26.75 -18.66
C VAL A 24 8.55 -26.31 -18.11
N LEU A 25 8.57 -25.49 -17.06
CA LEU A 25 9.79 -24.98 -16.43
C LEU A 25 10.49 -26.00 -15.53
N LYS A 26 9.82 -27.08 -15.13
CA LYS A 26 10.41 -28.12 -14.24
C LYS A 26 11.70 -28.72 -14.80
N LYS A 27 11.76 -28.91 -16.12
CA LYS A 27 12.95 -29.48 -16.79
C LYS A 27 14.11 -28.48 -16.85
N LYS A 28 13.80 -27.19 -16.89
CA LYS A 28 14.80 -26.11 -16.96
C LYS A 28 15.40 -25.82 -15.58
N PHE A 29 14.56 -25.67 -14.60
CA PHE A 29 14.96 -25.26 -13.25
C PHE A 29 14.93 -26.45 -12.28
N THR A 30 15.91 -27.33 -12.41
CA THR A 30 16.07 -28.47 -11.50
C THR A 30 16.62 -28.08 -10.13
N THR A 31 17.37 -26.98 -10.06
CA THR A 31 17.96 -26.45 -8.81
C THR A 31 17.55 -25.01 -8.54
N TYR A 32 17.59 -24.60 -7.26
CA TYR A 32 17.39 -23.20 -6.88
C TYR A 32 18.52 -22.29 -7.36
N ALA A 33 19.74 -22.81 -7.46
CA ALA A 33 20.89 -22.06 -7.98
C ALA A 33 20.65 -21.64 -9.44
N ALA A 34 20.21 -22.55 -10.29
CA ALA A 34 19.88 -22.24 -11.68
C ALA A 34 18.71 -21.23 -11.77
N PHE A 35 17.70 -21.39 -10.92
CA PHE A 35 16.56 -20.47 -10.91
C PHE A 35 16.94 -19.05 -10.46
N ARG A 36 17.88 -18.92 -9.53
CA ARG A 36 18.36 -17.63 -9.01
C ARG A 36 19.04 -16.77 -10.07
N GLU A 37 19.56 -17.34 -11.13
CA GLU A 37 20.21 -16.60 -12.22
C GLU A 37 19.20 -15.97 -13.20
N THR A 38 17.89 -16.23 -13.04
CA THR A 38 16.82 -15.67 -13.87
C THR A 38 16.67 -14.16 -13.58
N LYS A 39 16.74 -13.35 -14.63
CA LYS A 39 16.66 -11.87 -14.55
C LYS A 39 15.40 -11.31 -15.20
N ASP A 40 14.88 -12.00 -16.20
CA ASP A 40 13.70 -11.56 -16.95
C ASP A 40 12.87 -12.75 -17.47
N ILE A 41 11.82 -12.47 -18.22
CA ILE A 41 10.93 -13.48 -18.77
C ILE A 41 11.60 -14.38 -19.82
N ASN A 42 12.59 -13.86 -20.55
CA ASN A 42 13.30 -14.62 -21.58
C ASN A 42 14.20 -15.69 -20.93
N ASP A 43 14.77 -15.36 -19.76
CA ASP A 43 15.53 -16.32 -18.98
C ASP A 43 14.63 -17.43 -18.42
N LEU A 44 13.35 -17.16 -18.13
CA LEU A 44 12.39 -18.19 -17.74
C LEU A 44 12.18 -19.18 -18.88
N ASN A 45 11.80 -18.70 -20.05
CA ASN A 45 11.68 -19.51 -21.25
C ASN A 45 11.74 -18.60 -22.50
N PRO A 46 12.73 -18.82 -23.41
CA PRO A 46 12.80 -18.05 -24.65
C PRO A 46 11.52 -18.11 -25.50
N GLU A 47 10.72 -19.18 -25.39
CA GLU A 47 9.43 -19.28 -26.08
C GLU A 47 8.39 -18.27 -25.58
N PHE A 48 8.60 -17.66 -24.41
CA PHE A 48 7.75 -16.58 -23.91
C PHE A 48 8.12 -15.22 -24.51
N ALA A 49 9.31 -15.10 -25.09
CA ALA A 49 9.74 -13.90 -25.79
C ALA A 49 8.76 -13.57 -26.92
N GLY A 50 8.29 -12.34 -26.97
CA GLY A 50 7.32 -11.90 -27.97
C GLY A 50 5.88 -12.38 -27.77
N LYS A 51 5.61 -13.23 -26.76
CA LYS A 51 4.24 -13.64 -26.40
C LYS A 51 3.67 -12.84 -25.23
N ALA A 52 4.45 -11.95 -24.63
CA ALA A 52 3.95 -11.03 -23.62
C ALA A 52 2.94 -10.09 -24.28
N VAL A 53 1.70 -10.11 -23.79
CA VAL A 53 0.62 -9.27 -24.32
C VAL A 53 0.82 -7.81 -23.89
N GLU A 54 1.34 -7.62 -22.68
CA GLU A 54 1.59 -6.31 -22.11
C GLU A 54 2.71 -6.36 -21.07
N THR A 55 3.56 -5.34 -21.07
CA THR A 55 4.56 -5.12 -20.00
C THR A 55 4.25 -3.82 -19.29
N LYS A 56 4.07 -3.89 -17.98
CA LYS A 56 3.87 -2.71 -17.13
C LYS A 56 5.04 -2.59 -16.15
N THR A 57 5.49 -1.36 -15.94
CA THR A 57 6.52 -1.03 -14.96
C THR A 57 5.90 -0.18 -13.87
N VAL A 58 6.13 -0.55 -12.62
CA VAL A 58 5.75 0.25 -11.45
C VAL A 58 7.01 0.95 -10.96
N ASN A 59 7.02 2.27 -11.04
CA ASN A 59 8.16 3.11 -10.66
C ASN A 59 8.01 3.72 -9.27
N GLU A 60 6.78 3.79 -8.74
CA GLU A 60 6.48 4.35 -7.43
C GLU A 60 5.64 3.35 -6.62
N LEU A 61 6.14 2.97 -5.45
CA LEU A 61 5.48 2.02 -4.53
C LEU A 61 5.11 2.66 -3.20
N ARG A 62 5.52 3.91 -2.98
CA ARG A 62 5.23 4.62 -1.73
C ARG A 62 3.77 5.07 -1.70
N SER A 63 3.21 5.09 -0.50
CA SER A 63 1.95 5.78 -0.21
C SER A 63 2.17 7.29 -0.22
N GLY A 64 1.19 8.05 -0.72
CA GLY A 64 1.29 9.50 -0.82
C GLY A 64 0.05 10.14 -1.41
N ILE A 65 0.13 11.40 -1.75
CA ILE A 65 -0.94 12.17 -2.37
C ILE A 65 -0.50 12.71 -3.73
N PHE A 66 -1.47 12.88 -4.62
CA PHE A 66 -1.29 13.62 -5.85
C PHE A 66 -1.85 15.03 -5.69
N LEU A 67 -0.98 16.02 -5.78
CA LEU A 67 -1.39 17.43 -5.80
C LEU A 67 -1.80 17.82 -7.22
N SER A 68 -2.96 18.47 -7.35
CA SER A 68 -3.38 19.07 -8.60
C SER A 68 -2.54 20.34 -8.87
N MET A 69 -1.89 20.37 -9.99
CA MET A 69 -1.03 21.47 -10.44
C MET A 69 -1.56 22.03 -11.77
N PRO A 70 -1.24 23.26 -12.16
CA PRO A 70 -1.71 23.83 -13.42
C PRO A 70 -1.39 23.01 -14.69
N LYS A 71 -0.36 22.18 -14.62
CA LYS A 71 0.11 21.34 -15.75
C LYS A 71 0.08 19.84 -15.43
N GLY A 72 -0.86 19.37 -14.62
CA GLY A 72 -1.01 17.95 -14.30
C GLY A 72 -0.99 17.67 -12.80
N TYR A 73 -0.38 16.57 -12.40
CA TYR A 73 -0.32 16.13 -11.01
C TYR A 73 1.13 15.97 -10.55
N GLU A 74 1.38 16.33 -9.31
CA GLU A 74 2.65 16.08 -8.63
C GLU A 74 2.44 15.07 -7.51
N PHE A 75 3.22 13.98 -7.51
CA PHE A 75 3.17 13.01 -6.44
C PHE A 75 4.05 13.45 -5.25
N VAL A 76 3.46 13.50 -4.07
CA VAL A 76 4.15 13.79 -2.81
C VAL A 76 4.03 12.56 -1.91
N PRO A 77 5.13 11.86 -1.66
CA PRO A 77 5.12 10.70 -0.77
C PRO A 77 4.90 11.12 0.68
N PHE A 78 4.20 10.27 1.44
CA PHE A 78 4.14 10.41 2.89
C PHE A 78 5.50 10.16 3.54
N ALA A 79 5.64 10.55 4.80
CA ALA A 79 6.82 10.28 5.60
C ALA A 79 7.10 8.77 5.72
N ILE A 80 8.32 8.40 6.09
CA ILE A 80 8.74 6.99 6.13
C ILE A 80 7.89 6.16 7.11
N GLU A 81 7.45 6.76 8.20
CA GLU A 81 6.59 6.14 9.19
C GLU A 81 5.22 5.75 8.63
N ASP A 82 4.77 6.46 7.60
CA ASP A 82 3.50 6.23 6.92
C ASP A 82 3.60 5.19 5.79
N GLN A 83 4.81 4.68 5.53
CA GLN A 83 5.08 3.62 4.55
C GLN A 83 5.07 2.22 5.18
N SER A 84 4.90 2.12 6.48
CA SER A 84 5.08 0.86 7.23
C SER A 84 3.92 -0.12 7.09
N SER A 85 2.78 0.30 6.56
CA SER A 85 1.63 -0.57 6.28
C SER A 85 0.85 -0.10 5.06
N VAL A 86 0.01 -0.99 4.53
CA VAL A 86 -0.89 -0.67 3.41
C VAL A 86 -1.98 0.28 3.91
N ILE A 87 -2.19 1.40 3.23
CA ILE A 87 -3.32 2.29 3.49
C ILE A 87 -4.58 1.69 2.85
N GLN A 88 -5.61 1.47 3.66
CA GLN A 88 -6.88 0.88 3.24
C GLN A 88 -7.93 1.93 2.90
N ASP A 89 -7.98 2.99 3.67
CA ASP A 89 -8.89 4.10 3.43
C ASP A 89 -8.35 5.41 3.99
N ILE A 90 -8.81 6.52 3.43
CA ILE A 90 -8.39 7.87 3.79
C ILE A 90 -9.62 8.75 3.95
N TYR A 91 -9.66 9.53 5.02
CA TYR A 91 -10.59 10.62 5.22
C TYR A 91 -9.83 11.95 5.25
N ILE A 92 -10.33 12.96 4.54
CA ILE A 92 -9.76 14.32 4.55
C ILE A 92 -10.83 15.27 5.04
N SER A 93 -10.54 16.00 6.13
CA SER A 93 -11.44 17.01 6.64
C SER A 93 -11.40 18.30 5.79
N PRO A 94 -12.43 19.15 5.87
CA PRO A 94 -12.43 20.44 5.19
C PRO A 94 -11.24 21.34 5.56
N GLU A 95 -10.71 21.20 6.77
CA GLU A 95 -9.54 21.94 7.26
C GLU A 95 -8.20 21.33 6.83
N GLY A 96 -8.24 20.26 6.02
CA GLY A 96 -7.03 19.60 5.51
C GLY A 96 -6.36 18.62 6.47
N THR A 97 -7.04 18.20 7.53
CA THR A 97 -6.57 17.06 8.34
C THR A 97 -6.82 15.78 7.56
N LEU A 98 -5.77 15.01 7.34
CA LEU A 98 -5.85 13.72 6.68
C LEU A 98 -5.77 12.61 7.74
N VAL A 99 -6.78 11.74 7.75
CA VAL A 99 -6.81 10.55 8.59
C VAL A 99 -6.80 9.33 7.69
N TYR A 100 -5.90 8.40 7.94
CA TYR A 100 -5.90 7.14 7.22
C TYR A 100 -5.88 5.95 8.18
N VAL A 101 -6.36 4.81 7.69
CA VAL A 101 -6.25 3.52 8.36
C VAL A 101 -5.50 2.54 7.48
N GLY A 102 -4.72 1.69 8.13
CA GLY A 102 -3.85 0.71 7.50
C GLY A 102 -4.06 -0.69 8.08
N ASN A 103 -3.07 -1.51 7.92
CA ASN A 103 -3.03 -2.94 8.16
C ASN A 103 -3.73 -3.78 7.08
N PHE A 104 -3.19 -4.96 6.86
CA PHE A 104 -3.76 -5.93 5.93
C PHE A 104 -3.35 -7.35 6.34
N ARG A 105 -4.34 -8.16 6.71
CA ARG A 105 -4.11 -9.53 7.19
C ARG A 105 -4.13 -10.58 6.09
N HIS A 106 -4.75 -10.28 4.96
CA HIS A 106 -5.09 -11.27 3.93
C HIS A 106 -4.07 -11.32 2.78
N PHE A 107 -2.78 -11.15 3.08
CA PHE A 107 -1.72 -11.50 2.14
C PHE A 107 -1.65 -13.01 1.93
N VAL A 108 -0.99 -13.42 0.87
CA VAL A 108 -0.63 -14.83 0.71
C VAL A 108 0.18 -15.29 1.92
N SER A 109 -0.02 -16.53 2.35
CA SER A 109 0.55 -17.07 3.59
C SER A 109 2.06 -16.89 3.73
N ASP A 110 2.78 -16.85 2.62
CA ASP A 110 4.23 -16.70 2.60
C ASP A 110 4.72 -15.28 2.93
N MET A 111 3.86 -14.28 2.79
CA MET A 111 4.23 -12.88 3.04
C MET A 111 3.82 -12.40 4.42
N GLY A 112 2.97 -13.16 5.10
CA GLY A 112 2.43 -12.78 6.40
C GLY A 112 1.43 -11.62 6.32
N ALA A 113 1.15 -11.02 7.46
CA ALA A 113 0.26 -9.86 7.56
C ALA A 113 1.07 -8.56 7.66
N SER A 114 0.56 -7.48 7.07
CA SER A 114 1.09 -6.13 7.23
C SER A 114 0.35 -5.46 8.38
N LEU A 115 0.95 -5.43 9.57
CA LEU A 115 0.32 -4.96 10.83
C LEU A 115 1.12 -3.85 11.52
N ALA A 116 2.00 -3.18 10.80
CA ALA A 116 2.92 -2.23 11.41
C ALA A 116 2.31 -0.85 11.68
N ASN A 117 1.15 -0.53 11.08
CA ASN A 117 0.50 0.78 11.25
C ASN A 117 -1.00 0.68 11.03
N THR A 118 -1.77 0.70 12.11
CA THR A 118 -3.24 0.66 12.09
C THR A 118 -3.88 1.94 11.57
N GLY A 119 -3.18 3.06 11.65
CA GLY A 119 -3.63 4.34 11.13
C GLY A 119 -3.04 5.53 11.86
N ARG A 120 -3.05 6.68 11.17
CA ARG A 120 -2.56 7.95 11.70
C ARG A 120 -3.46 9.11 11.27
N ALA A 121 -3.37 10.19 12.02
CA ALA A 121 -3.91 11.48 11.65
C ALA A 121 -2.75 12.45 11.37
N LEU A 122 -2.78 13.10 10.21
CA LEU A 122 -1.79 14.04 9.72
C LEU A 122 -2.42 15.44 9.68
N TYR A 123 -1.75 16.42 10.28
CA TYR A 123 -2.27 17.76 10.49
C TYR A 123 -1.37 18.83 9.89
N GLY A 124 -1.98 19.98 9.59
CA GLY A 124 -1.24 21.18 9.20
C GLY A 124 -0.47 20.98 7.91
N TRP A 125 -1.18 20.75 6.83
CA TRP A 125 -0.59 20.68 5.50
C TRP A 125 0.09 22.00 5.14
N ASP A 126 1.40 21.95 4.89
CA ASP A 126 2.18 23.07 4.37
C ASP A 126 2.28 22.97 2.85
N GLN A 127 1.68 23.90 2.17
CA GLN A 127 1.69 24.00 0.71
C GLN A 127 3.11 24.21 0.16
N THR A 128 3.97 24.94 0.88
CA THR A 128 5.31 25.30 0.44
C THR A 128 6.26 24.12 0.63
N GLY A 129 6.26 23.56 1.81
CA GLY A 129 7.08 22.39 2.15
C GLY A 129 6.50 21.06 1.65
N LYS A 130 5.25 21.06 1.16
CA LYS A 130 4.53 19.86 0.69
C LYS A 130 4.59 18.72 1.71
N ALA A 131 4.30 19.05 2.95
CA ALA A 131 4.39 18.11 4.07
C ALA A 131 3.34 18.43 5.15
N PHE A 132 3.03 17.44 5.97
CA PHE A 132 2.27 17.63 7.19
C PHE A 132 3.19 18.03 8.34
N SER A 133 2.83 19.06 9.08
CA SER A 133 3.63 19.59 10.19
C SER A 133 3.57 18.73 11.46
N LYS A 134 2.50 17.95 11.61
CA LYS A 134 2.25 17.10 12.77
C LYS A 134 1.57 15.79 12.36
N ALA A 135 1.91 14.71 13.04
CA ALA A 135 1.26 13.42 12.88
C ALA A 135 1.04 12.76 14.24
N GLY A 136 0.00 11.94 14.35
CA GLY A 136 -0.31 11.15 15.55
C GLY A 136 -0.91 9.81 15.18
N TYR A 137 -0.56 8.76 15.92
CA TYR A 137 -1.18 7.45 15.76
C TYR A 137 -2.62 7.48 16.26
N LEU A 138 -3.49 6.75 15.58
CA LEU A 138 -4.84 6.53 16.05
C LEU A 138 -4.83 5.58 17.26
N PRO A 139 -5.75 5.77 18.23
CA PRO A 139 -5.84 4.91 19.41
C PRO A 139 -6.52 3.56 19.06
N LEU A 140 -5.92 2.83 18.16
CA LEU A 140 -6.43 1.56 17.64
C LEU A 140 -5.51 0.41 18.05
N SER A 141 -6.12 -0.75 18.33
CA SER A 141 -5.34 -1.98 18.55
C SER A 141 -4.62 -2.40 17.27
N VAL A 142 -3.43 -2.98 17.43
CA VAL A 142 -2.67 -3.56 16.30
C VAL A 142 -3.37 -4.76 15.67
N ASP A 143 -4.34 -5.35 16.36
CA ASP A 143 -5.04 -6.55 15.91
C ASP A 143 -6.21 -6.27 14.97
N ILE A 144 -6.56 -5.02 14.72
CA ILE A 144 -7.65 -4.69 13.83
C ILE A 144 -7.21 -4.76 12.35
N ASP A 145 -8.18 -4.99 11.49
CA ASP A 145 -8.06 -5.01 10.02
C ASP A 145 -9.03 -3.98 9.43
N PRO A 146 -8.73 -2.68 9.57
CA PRO A 146 -9.64 -1.60 9.21
C PRO A 146 -9.78 -1.49 7.69
N ARG A 147 -10.98 -1.18 7.21
CA ARG A 147 -11.30 -1.16 5.79
C ARG A 147 -11.90 0.14 5.30
N LYS A 148 -12.65 0.82 6.14
CA LYS A 148 -13.37 2.02 5.75
C LYS A 148 -13.46 3.01 6.90
N LEU A 149 -13.29 4.29 6.57
CA LEU A 149 -13.52 5.42 7.46
C LEU A 149 -14.68 6.25 6.93
N GLU A 150 -15.54 6.71 7.82
CA GLU A 150 -16.62 7.66 7.49
C GLU A 150 -16.84 8.61 8.64
N GLN A 151 -17.07 9.89 8.35
CA GLN A 151 -17.40 10.86 9.37
C GLN A 151 -18.88 10.73 9.78
N ILE A 152 -19.14 10.62 11.07
CA ILE A 152 -20.50 10.52 11.62
C ILE A 152 -20.93 11.76 12.41
N SER A 153 -20.00 12.54 12.89
CA SER A 153 -20.23 13.81 13.56
C SER A 153 -18.92 14.60 13.71
N ALA A 154 -19.02 15.82 14.23
CA ALA A 154 -17.85 16.64 14.56
C ALA A 154 -16.81 15.87 15.37
N GLY A 155 -15.61 15.76 14.84
CA GLY A 155 -14.49 15.12 15.49
C GLY A 155 -14.60 13.60 15.66
N ARG A 156 -15.61 12.95 15.05
CA ARG A 156 -15.79 11.50 15.15
C ARG A 156 -15.87 10.83 13.79
N LEU A 157 -15.06 9.80 13.64
CA LEU A 157 -15.12 8.87 12.52
C LEU A 157 -15.65 7.53 13.02
N ILE A 158 -16.40 6.84 12.16
CA ILE A 158 -16.69 5.42 12.30
C ILE A 158 -15.70 4.65 11.44
N LEU A 159 -15.26 3.53 11.96
CA LEU A 159 -14.31 2.63 11.32
C LEU A 159 -14.97 1.28 11.12
N ALA A 160 -15.05 0.83 9.88
CA ALA A 160 -15.42 -0.54 9.56
C ALA A 160 -14.20 -1.45 9.65
N ASN A 161 -14.31 -2.49 10.46
CA ASN A 161 -13.27 -3.49 10.67
C ASN A 161 -13.68 -4.80 10.00
N ASN A 162 -12.79 -5.40 9.21
CA ASN A 162 -13.09 -6.63 8.48
C ASN A 162 -13.27 -7.86 9.40
N SER A 163 -12.67 -7.84 10.57
CA SER A 163 -12.66 -9.00 11.49
C SER A 163 -13.20 -8.65 12.87
N GLY A 164 -14.12 -7.71 12.96
CA GLY A 164 -14.67 -7.28 14.25
C GLY A 164 -15.76 -6.21 14.13
N ASP A 165 -16.06 -5.59 15.25
CA ASP A 165 -17.13 -4.60 15.38
C ASP A 165 -16.82 -3.29 14.67
N LEU A 166 -17.87 -2.52 14.37
CA LEU A 166 -17.76 -1.11 14.01
C LEU A 166 -17.21 -0.33 15.21
N MET A 167 -16.23 0.50 14.97
CA MET A 167 -15.58 1.29 16.02
C MET A 167 -15.81 2.77 15.77
N SER A 168 -16.10 3.52 16.83
CA SER A 168 -16.11 5.00 16.76
C SER A 168 -14.82 5.54 17.36
N ILE A 169 -14.11 6.35 16.59
CA ILE A 169 -12.87 7.01 17.01
C ILE A 169 -13.05 8.52 17.04
N LYS A 170 -12.52 9.14 18.10
CA LYS A 170 -12.47 10.61 18.21
C LYS A 170 -11.10 11.09 17.73
N ILE A 171 -11.10 12.03 16.80
CA ILE A 171 -9.90 12.65 16.28
C ILE A 171 -9.79 14.06 16.84
N PRO A 172 -8.81 14.36 17.68
CA PRO A 172 -8.61 15.72 18.20
C PRO A 172 -8.37 16.70 17.05
N GLY A 173 -9.04 17.83 17.08
CA GLY A 173 -8.90 18.87 16.05
C GLY A 173 -9.64 18.61 14.73
N LEU A 174 -10.40 17.53 14.63
CA LEU A 174 -11.31 17.30 13.52
C LEU A 174 -12.65 18.01 13.83
N ASN A 175 -12.92 19.10 13.17
CA ASN A 175 -14.19 19.82 13.32
C ASN A 175 -15.30 19.22 12.45
N ALA A 176 -16.54 19.62 12.69
CA ALA A 176 -17.63 19.26 11.78
C ALA A 176 -17.37 19.93 10.43
N GLY A 177 -17.29 19.15 9.38
CA GLY A 177 -17.56 19.70 8.06
C GLY A 177 -18.92 20.40 8.10
N ASN A 178 -19.03 21.59 7.55
CA ASN A 178 -20.33 22.24 7.42
C ASN A 178 -21.28 21.27 6.72
N GLU A 179 -22.34 20.88 7.41
CA GLU A 179 -23.44 20.16 6.76
C GLU A 179 -23.85 20.99 5.55
N VAL A 180 -23.64 20.42 4.37
CA VAL A 180 -24.18 20.99 3.13
C VAL A 180 -25.69 20.83 3.25
N GLN A 181 -26.39 21.95 3.51
CA GLN A 181 -27.85 22.05 3.48
C GLN A 181 -28.36 21.81 2.05
#